data_ce403e80d75e8e3769fa994328aaa125
#
_entry.id   ce403e80d75e8e3769fa994328aaa125
#
_cell.length_a   1.000
_cell.length_b   1.000
_cell.length_c   1.000
_cell.angle_alpha   90.00
_cell.angle_beta   90.00
_cell.angle_gamma   90.00
#
_symmetry.space_group_name_H-M   'P 1'
#
loop_
_entity.id
_entity.type
_entity.pdbx_description
1 polymer ?
#
loop_
_entity_poly.entity_id
_entity_poly.type
_entity_poly.pdbx_seq_one_letter_code
_entity_poly.pdbx_strand_id
1 'polypeptide(L)'
;MNKIYNKDCIVGMKAIPNEKIDLVITDPPFAINFKAKKANYNRTASRVLSGYHEIKVEDYYDFTNAWMHEIYRILKKSGSMYVFSGWNNLKDILTALDDNGFTTVNHIIWKYQFGVVTSKKFVTSHYHCLFVCKDNKKRKFFPYSRFKKNAKASNGQSLHYKDKEDVWIINREYWTGDEKTPTKLPAEIIKKILQYSSEKTDLVLDPFLGSGQVAVISKMLGRRYLGFEIVKQYYDFANKRLQKNVYRLKKE
;
A
#
# COMPACT_ATOMS: atom_id res chain seq x y z
N MET A 1 -1.31 7.25 18.41
CA MET A 1 -2.40 6.30 18.17
C MET A 1 -1.78 5.15 17.43
N ASN A 2 -1.92 3.92 17.91
CA ASN A 2 -1.42 2.70 17.27
C ASN A 2 -2.55 1.68 17.37
N LYS A 3 -3.51 1.76 16.44
CA LYS A 3 -4.74 0.96 16.49
C LYS A 3 -5.11 0.44 15.11
N ILE A 4 -5.72 -0.74 15.09
CA ILE A 4 -6.43 -1.27 13.94
C ILE A 4 -7.86 -1.58 14.36
N TYR A 5 -8.79 -1.54 13.42
CA TYR A 5 -10.21 -1.74 13.68
C TYR A 5 -10.79 -2.78 12.71
N ASN A 6 -11.59 -3.69 13.26
CA ASN A 6 -12.42 -4.56 12.41
C ASN A 6 -13.70 -3.81 12.04
N LYS A 7 -13.63 -3.05 10.95
CA LYS A 7 -14.70 -2.13 10.55
C LYS A 7 -14.54 -1.74 9.08
N ASP A 8 -15.64 -1.40 8.43
CA ASP A 8 -15.61 -0.73 7.13
C ASP A 8 -14.80 0.58 7.21
N CYS A 9 -13.94 0.81 6.21
CA CYS A 9 -13.00 1.93 6.23
C CYS A 9 -13.71 3.28 6.09
N ILE A 10 -14.75 3.40 5.25
CA ILE A 10 -15.49 4.65 5.04
C ILE A 10 -16.17 5.05 6.34
N VAL A 11 -16.87 4.09 6.97
CA VAL A 11 -17.52 4.31 8.28
C VAL A 11 -16.50 4.64 9.38
N GLY A 12 -15.35 3.96 9.34
CA GLY A 12 -14.27 4.20 10.30
C GLY A 12 -13.62 5.57 10.15
N MET A 13 -13.36 6.01 8.93
CA MET A 13 -12.73 7.29 8.63
C MET A 13 -13.61 8.49 8.98
N LYS A 14 -14.94 8.39 8.90
CA LYS A 14 -15.87 9.46 9.34
C LYS A 14 -15.65 9.93 10.80
N ALA A 15 -15.14 9.04 11.65
CA ALA A 15 -14.82 9.37 13.05
C ALA A 15 -13.45 10.05 13.24
N ILE A 16 -12.66 10.19 12.19
CA ILE A 16 -11.33 10.81 12.25
C ILE A 16 -11.49 12.32 11.97
N PRO A 17 -10.91 13.20 12.82
CA PRO A 17 -10.90 14.63 12.55
C PRO A 17 -10.19 14.98 11.23
N ASN A 18 -10.56 16.12 10.63
CA ASN A 18 -9.89 16.65 9.45
C ASN A 18 -8.39 16.84 9.72
N GLU A 19 -7.59 16.66 8.67
CA GLU A 19 -6.15 16.94 8.66
C GLU A 19 -5.38 16.23 9.80
N LYS A 20 -5.73 14.97 10.07
CA LYS A 20 -5.11 14.16 11.14
C LYS A 20 -4.03 13.20 10.64
N ILE A 21 -4.13 12.74 9.42
CA ILE A 21 -3.26 11.72 8.82
C ILE A 21 -2.07 12.37 8.11
N ASP A 22 -0.87 11.84 8.35
CA ASP A 22 0.36 12.32 7.72
C ASP A 22 0.65 11.60 6.40
N LEU A 23 0.37 10.30 6.32
CA LEU A 23 0.65 9.47 5.15
C LEU A 23 -0.39 8.38 5.00
N VAL A 24 -0.82 8.11 3.76
CA VAL A 24 -1.65 6.94 3.42
C VAL A 24 -0.86 6.03 2.51
N ILE A 25 -0.84 4.72 2.82
CA ILE A 25 -0.29 3.67 1.95
C ILE A 25 -1.36 2.60 1.85
N THR A 26 -1.86 2.34 0.63
CA THR A 26 -3.03 1.49 0.49
C THR A 26 -3.06 0.69 -0.80
N ASP A 27 -3.56 -0.55 -0.70
CA ASP A 27 -3.79 -1.49 -1.80
C ASP A 27 -5.27 -1.91 -1.77
N PRO A 28 -6.17 -1.08 -2.34
CA PRO A 28 -7.62 -1.32 -2.30
C PRO A 28 -8.01 -2.57 -3.09
N PRO A 29 -9.22 -3.15 -2.87
CA PRO A 29 -9.73 -4.23 -3.69
C PRO A 29 -9.87 -3.80 -5.15
N PHE A 30 -9.63 -4.72 -6.12
CA PHE A 30 -9.46 -4.38 -7.53
C PHE A 30 -10.70 -4.68 -8.41
N ALA A 31 -11.80 -5.14 -7.88
CA ALA A 31 -13.02 -5.49 -8.65
C ALA A 31 -12.72 -6.35 -9.91
N ILE A 32 -11.87 -7.35 -9.80
CA ILE A 32 -11.42 -8.18 -10.93
C ILE A 32 -12.13 -9.53 -11.03
N ASN A 33 -13.27 -9.71 -10.32
CA ASN A 33 -13.93 -10.99 -10.18
C ASN A 33 -12.93 -12.10 -9.79
N PHE A 34 -12.09 -11.79 -8.82
CA PHE A 34 -11.04 -12.68 -8.36
C PHE A 34 -11.64 -13.90 -7.68
N LYS A 35 -12.22 -14.79 -8.47
CA LYS A 35 -12.48 -16.16 -8.03
C LYS A 35 -11.11 -16.78 -7.80
N ALA A 36 -10.64 -16.77 -6.56
CA ALA A 36 -9.44 -17.49 -6.14
C ALA A 36 -9.66 -18.98 -6.43
N LYS A 37 -9.50 -19.37 -7.68
CA LYS A 37 -9.50 -20.78 -8.07
C LYS A 37 -8.29 -21.40 -7.40
N LYS A 38 -8.54 -22.32 -6.47
CA LYS A 38 -7.54 -23.12 -5.74
C LYS A 38 -6.46 -23.71 -6.65
N ALA A 39 -6.74 -23.90 -7.94
CA ALA A 39 -5.88 -24.55 -8.92
C ALA A 39 -4.76 -23.67 -9.52
N ASN A 40 -4.84 -22.34 -9.46
CA ASN A 40 -3.97 -21.50 -10.27
C ASN A 40 -2.57 -21.23 -9.68
N TYR A 41 -2.24 -21.72 -8.48
CA TYR A 41 -1.00 -21.30 -7.82
C TYR A 41 -0.23 -22.42 -7.09
N ASN A 42 -0.48 -23.70 -7.33
CA ASN A 42 0.21 -24.80 -6.58
C ASN A 42 0.24 -24.55 -5.05
N ARG A 43 -0.80 -23.90 -4.51
CA ARG A 43 -0.87 -23.46 -3.12
C ARG A 43 -1.70 -24.47 -2.33
N THR A 44 -1.18 -24.92 -1.22
CA THR A 44 -1.96 -25.67 -0.22
C THR A 44 -3.12 -24.79 0.26
N ALA A 45 -4.33 -25.08 -0.21
CA ALA A 45 -5.53 -24.26 0.00
C ALA A 45 -5.85 -23.99 1.48
N SER A 46 -5.45 -24.91 2.36
CA SER A 46 -5.65 -24.84 3.81
C SER A 46 -4.92 -23.67 4.51
N ARG A 47 -3.91 -23.07 3.86
CA ARG A 47 -3.11 -21.98 4.45
C ARG A 47 -3.56 -20.59 4.06
N VAL A 48 -4.47 -20.42 3.10
CA VAL A 48 -4.97 -19.11 2.66
C VAL A 48 -6.24 -18.79 3.41
N LEU A 49 -6.21 -17.70 4.17
CA LEU A 49 -7.39 -17.18 4.85
C LEU A 49 -8.49 -16.86 3.84
N SER A 50 -9.72 -17.28 4.12
CA SER A 50 -10.91 -16.99 3.30
C SER A 50 -11.47 -15.60 3.62
N GLY A 51 -12.37 -15.11 2.76
CA GLY A 51 -13.14 -13.90 3.07
C GLY A 51 -12.72 -12.65 2.30
N TYR A 52 -12.00 -12.79 1.18
CA TYR A 52 -11.74 -11.64 0.31
C TYR A 52 -13.07 -11.00 -0.11
N HIS A 53 -13.23 -9.72 0.27
CA HIS A 53 -14.40 -8.93 -0.09
C HIS A 53 -14.13 -8.18 -1.38
N GLU A 54 -14.86 -8.51 -2.43
CA GLU A 54 -14.69 -7.91 -3.75
C GLU A 54 -15.80 -6.90 -4.00
N ILE A 55 -15.45 -5.77 -4.62
CA ILE A 55 -16.39 -4.76 -5.09
C ILE A 55 -16.82 -5.15 -6.51
N LYS A 56 -18.08 -5.00 -6.86
CA LYS A 56 -18.55 -5.21 -8.23
C LYS A 56 -17.97 -4.13 -9.15
N VAL A 57 -17.74 -4.49 -10.41
CA VAL A 57 -17.14 -3.58 -11.40
C VAL A 57 -18.00 -2.33 -11.60
N GLU A 58 -19.33 -2.49 -11.66
CA GLU A 58 -20.28 -1.39 -11.80
C GLU A 58 -20.26 -0.39 -10.63
N ASP A 59 -19.96 -0.85 -9.41
CA ASP A 59 -19.94 -0.04 -8.19
C ASP A 59 -18.54 0.51 -7.87
N TYR A 60 -17.53 0.16 -8.67
CA TYR A 60 -16.13 0.38 -8.30
C TYR A 60 -15.76 1.86 -8.23
N TYR A 61 -16.24 2.68 -9.18
CA TYR A 61 -16.00 4.12 -9.15
C TYR A 61 -16.62 4.77 -7.91
N ASP A 62 -17.90 4.51 -7.63
CA ASP A 62 -18.60 5.12 -6.49
C ASP A 62 -17.97 4.73 -5.16
N PHE A 63 -17.62 3.44 -5.02
CA PHE A 63 -16.87 2.96 -3.87
C PHE A 63 -15.52 3.68 -3.73
N THR A 64 -14.78 3.80 -4.84
CA THR A 64 -13.46 4.43 -4.87
C THR A 64 -13.55 5.90 -4.52
N ASN A 65 -14.49 6.62 -5.11
CA ASN A 65 -14.74 8.02 -4.83
C ASN A 65 -15.11 8.26 -3.36
N ALA A 66 -15.94 7.41 -2.78
CA ALA A 66 -16.39 7.55 -1.40
C ALA A 66 -15.24 7.43 -0.38
N TRP A 67 -14.35 6.44 -0.52
CA TRP A 67 -13.22 6.33 0.42
C TRP A 67 -12.13 7.39 0.16
N MET A 68 -11.92 7.81 -1.10
CA MET A 68 -10.98 8.87 -1.44
C MET A 68 -11.44 10.23 -0.89
N HIS A 69 -12.73 10.52 -0.91
CA HIS A 69 -13.30 11.70 -0.29
C HIS A 69 -12.96 11.79 1.20
N GLU A 70 -13.14 10.70 1.94
CA GLU A 70 -12.78 10.67 3.35
C GLU A 70 -11.27 10.82 3.57
N ILE A 71 -10.44 10.17 2.73
CA ILE A 71 -8.98 10.36 2.81
C ILE A 71 -8.59 11.81 2.55
N TYR A 72 -9.14 12.44 1.53
CA TYR A 72 -8.85 13.85 1.25
C TYR A 72 -9.18 14.73 2.46
N ARG A 73 -10.32 14.51 3.09
CA ARG A 73 -10.73 15.26 4.28
C ARG A 73 -9.75 15.09 5.45
N ILE A 74 -9.37 13.85 5.76
CA ILE A 74 -8.54 13.54 6.94
C ILE A 74 -7.02 13.69 6.71
N LEU A 75 -6.57 13.73 5.45
CA LEU A 75 -5.17 13.93 5.09
C LEU A 75 -4.75 15.37 5.40
N LYS A 76 -3.59 15.56 6.03
CA LYS A 76 -2.99 16.88 6.25
C LYS A 76 -2.61 17.54 4.93
N LYS A 77 -2.51 18.87 4.90
CA LYS A 77 -1.95 19.61 3.74
C LYS A 77 -0.52 19.17 3.40
N SER A 78 0.26 18.82 4.42
CA SER A 78 1.62 18.25 4.24
C SER A 78 1.65 16.75 3.97
N GLY A 79 0.48 16.10 3.96
CA GLY A 79 0.34 14.67 3.80
C GLY A 79 0.36 14.21 2.35
N SER A 80 0.63 12.93 2.18
CA SER A 80 0.66 12.25 0.87
C SER A 80 -0.07 10.92 0.94
N MET A 81 -0.48 10.41 -0.23
CA MET A 81 -1.03 9.08 -0.38
C MET A 81 -0.29 8.31 -1.48
N TYR A 82 -0.06 7.03 -1.24
CA TYR A 82 0.39 6.05 -2.22
C TYR A 82 -0.71 5.00 -2.38
N VAL A 83 -1.35 4.98 -3.54
CA VAL A 83 -2.43 4.02 -3.85
C VAL A 83 -1.99 3.07 -4.94
N PHE A 84 -2.04 1.77 -4.62
CA PHE A 84 -1.71 0.71 -5.56
C PHE A 84 -2.94 0.33 -6.38
N SER A 85 -2.74 0.02 -7.66
CA SER A 85 -3.81 -0.37 -8.58
C SER A 85 -3.33 -1.34 -9.64
N GLY A 86 -4.21 -2.25 -10.04
CA GLY A 86 -4.10 -2.94 -11.33
C GLY A 86 -4.46 -1.99 -12.47
N TRP A 87 -4.06 -2.33 -13.70
CA TRP A 87 -4.36 -1.50 -14.86
C TRP A 87 -5.88 -1.43 -15.19
N ASN A 88 -6.65 -2.47 -14.88
CA ASN A 88 -8.09 -2.54 -15.17
C ASN A 88 -8.90 -1.43 -14.49
N ASN A 89 -8.47 -1.03 -13.30
CA ASN A 89 -9.17 -0.07 -12.44
C ASN A 89 -8.48 1.30 -12.42
N LEU A 90 -7.41 1.46 -13.20
CA LEU A 90 -6.59 2.67 -13.18
C LEU A 90 -7.41 3.91 -13.58
N LYS A 91 -8.34 3.77 -14.54
CA LYS A 91 -9.23 4.84 -14.96
C LYS A 91 -10.07 5.36 -13.78
N ASP A 92 -10.75 4.47 -13.07
CA ASP A 92 -11.64 4.86 -11.96
C ASP A 92 -10.86 5.47 -10.80
N ILE A 93 -9.66 4.94 -10.51
CA ILE A 93 -8.74 5.50 -9.52
C ILE A 93 -8.32 6.93 -9.90
N LEU A 94 -7.88 7.16 -11.15
CA LEU A 94 -7.47 8.48 -11.63
C LEU A 94 -8.62 9.47 -11.61
N THR A 95 -9.81 9.08 -12.09
CA THR A 95 -11.00 9.93 -12.08
C THR A 95 -11.36 10.30 -10.63
N ALA A 96 -11.41 9.35 -9.71
CA ALA A 96 -11.73 9.63 -8.31
C ALA A 96 -10.67 10.51 -7.61
N LEU A 97 -9.39 10.42 -7.99
CA LEU A 97 -8.35 11.32 -7.50
C LEU A 97 -8.59 12.75 -7.95
N ASP A 98 -8.90 12.96 -9.24
CA ASP A 98 -9.17 14.28 -9.81
C ASP A 98 -10.44 14.90 -9.19
N ASP A 99 -11.52 14.14 -9.10
CA ASP A 99 -12.81 14.59 -8.52
C ASP A 99 -12.70 15.00 -7.06
N ASN A 100 -11.78 14.40 -6.32
CA ASN A 100 -11.51 14.77 -4.91
C ASN A 100 -10.42 15.84 -4.74
N GLY A 101 -9.83 16.35 -5.84
CA GLY A 101 -8.86 17.43 -5.80
C GLY A 101 -7.45 17.04 -5.37
N PHE A 102 -7.07 15.78 -5.50
CA PHE A 102 -5.69 15.36 -5.29
C PHE A 102 -4.78 15.85 -6.41
N THR A 103 -3.56 16.23 -6.07
CA THR A 103 -2.49 16.47 -7.03
C THR A 103 -1.67 15.22 -7.23
N THR A 104 -1.65 14.67 -8.44
CA THR A 104 -0.77 13.55 -8.80
C THR A 104 0.67 14.04 -8.95
N VAL A 105 1.58 13.43 -8.19
CA VAL A 105 3.01 13.76 -8.18
C VAL A 105 3.80 12.84 -9.10
N ASN A 106 3.60 11.52 -8.96
CA ASN A 106 4.21 10.51 -9.81
C ASN A 106 3.24 9.36 -10.09
N HIS A 107 3.31 8.82 -11.29
CA HIS A 107 2.81 7.49 -11.61
C HIS A 107 3.99 6.52 -11.56
N ILE A 108 4.04 5.71 -10.51
CA ILE A 108 5.13 4.78 -10.23
C ILE A 108 4.75 3.39 -10.75
N ILE A 109 5.69 2.71 -11.39
CA ILE A 109 5.54 1.32 -11.84
C ILE A 109 6.30 0.40 -10.88
N TRP A 110 5.57 -0.42 -10.14
CA TRP A 110 6.19 -1.49 -9.37
C TRP A 110 6.35 -2.74 -10.23
N LYS A 111 7.55 -2.96 -10.76
CA LYS A 111 7.95 -4.15 -11.53
C LYS A 111 8.39 -5.25 -10.57
N TYR A 112 7.75 -6.43 -10.68
CA TYR A 112 8.12 -7.62 -9.90
C TYR A 112 8.68 -8.73 -10.79
N GLN A 113 9.27 -9.78 -10.19
CA GLN A 113 10.12 -10.76 -10.88
C GLN A 113 9.39 -11.65 -11.89
N PHE A 114 8.09 -11.94 -11.71
CA PHE A 114 7.35 -12.77 -12.65
C PHE A 114 5.84 -12.50 -12.60
N GLY A 115 5.16 -12.87 -13.71
CA GLY A 115 3.70 -12.94 -13.81
C GLY A 115 3.25 -14.34 -14.24
N VAL A 116 1.96 -14.55 -14.31
CA VAL A 116 1.39 -15.82 -14.80
C VAL A 116 1.57 -15.90 -16.30
N VAL A 117 2.21 -16.97 -16.78
CA VAL A 117 2.41 -17.21 -18.21
C VAL A 117 1.06 -17.35 -18.92
N THR A 118 0.93 -16.71 -20.06
CA THR A 118 -0.26 -16.71 -20.90
C THR A 118 0.10 -16.99 -22.35
N SER A 119 -0.80 -17.65 -23.09
CA SER A 119 -0.61 -17.98 -24.51
C SER A 119 -1.20 -16.94 -25.48
N LYS A 120 -2.06 -16.03 -25.00
CA LYS A 120 -2.85 -15.13 -25.86
C LYS A 120 -2.62 -13.64 -25.60
N LYS A 121 -1.77 -13.28 -24.66
CA LYS A 121 -1.45 -11.89 -24.31
C LYS A 121 -0.09 -11.80 -23.61
N PHE A 122 0.45 -10.60 -23.48
CA PHE A 122 1.66 -10.39 -22.70
C PHE A 122 1.43 -10.69 -21.20
N VAL A 123 2.50 -11.14 -20.53
CA VAL A 123 2.48 -11.44 -19.10
C VAL A 123 2.46 -10.14 -18.30
N THR A 124 1.44 -9.95 -17.46
CA THR A 124 1.41 -8.82 -16.53
C THR A 124 2.46 -9.05 -15.44
N SER A 125 3.39 -8.12 -15.31
CA SER A 125 4.53 -8.22 -14.39
C SER A 125 4.78 -6.95 -13.58
N HIS A 126 3.78 -6.07 -13.49
CA HIS A 126 3.84 -4.84 -12.71
C HIS A 126 2.49 -4.46 -12.13
N TYR A 127 2.53 -3.59 -11.12
CA TYR A 127 1.41 -2.82 -10.62
C TYR A 127 1.68 -1.32 -10.76
N HIS A 128 0.61 -0.54 -10.79
CA HIS A 128 0.65 0.91 -10.73
C HIS A 128 0.65 1.34 -9.26
N CYS A 129 1.40 2.39 -8.96
CA CYS A 129 1.35 3.06 -7.66
C CYS A 129 1.28 4.57 -7.92
N LEU A 130 0.17 5.18 -7.56
CA LEU A 130 -0.01 6.61 -7.73
C LEU A 130 0.45 7.33 -6.46
N PHE A 131 1.47 8.17 -6.57
CA PHE A 131 1.92 9.07 -5.53
C PHE A 131 1.19 10.38 -5.68
N VAL A 132 0.31 10.70 -4.74
CA VAL A 132 -0.53 11.89 -4.77
C VAL A 132 -0.44 12.64 -3.44
N CYS A 133 -0.81 13.92 -3.46
CA CYS A 133 -0.85 14.77 -2.27
C CYS A 133 -2.02 15.75 -2.33
N LYS A 134 -2.30 16.37 -1.17
CA LYS A 134 -3.30 17.41 -1.04
C LYS A 134 -2.76 18.79 -1.44
N ASP A 135 -1.49 19.08 -1.12
CA ASP A 135 -0.81 20.34 -1.45
C ASP A 135 0.65 20.04 -1.82
N ASN A 136 0.97 20.15 -3.10
CA ASN A 136 2.29 19.80 -3.62
C ASN A 136 3.43 20.69 -3.06
N LYS A 137 3.10 21.92 -2.63
CA LYS A 137 4.11 22.83 -2.04
C LYS A 137 4.40 22.49 -0.56
N LYS A 138 3.46 21.84 0.14
CA LYS A 138 3.56 21.55 1.58
C LYS A 138 3.90 20.09 1.88
N ARG A 139 3.76 19.18 0.90
CA ARG A 139 4.00 17.76 1.12
C ARG A 139 5.41 17.46 1.63
N LYS A 140 5.50 16.50 2.53
CA LYS A 140 6.79 15.96 2.99
C LYS A 140 7.44 15.12 1.90
N PHE A 141 8.73 15.37 1.65
CA PHE A 141 9.56 14.48 0.85
C PHE A 141 11.04 14.65 1.23
N PHE A 142 11.69 13.57 1.63
CA PHE A 142 13.06 13.54 2.18
C PHE A 142 14.04 12.89 1.19
N PRO A 143 14.57 13.62 0.21
CA PRO A 143 15.27 13.06 -0.94
C PRO A 143 16.56 12.30 -0.61
N TYR A 144 17.09 12.46 0.60
CA TYR A 144 18.34 11.83 1.05
C TYR A 144 18.15 10.87 2.24
N SER A 145 16.92 10.46 2.52
CA SER A 145 16.60 9.62 3.68
C SER A 145 17.14 8.19 3.57
N ARG A 146 17.34 7.68 2.36
CA ARG A 146 17.85 6.32 2.10
C ARG A 146 19.32 6.31 1.69
N PHE A 147 19.72 7.24 0.86
CA PHE A 147 21.11 7.38 0.37
C PHE A 147 21.56 8.82 0.46
N LYS A 148 22.79 9.02 0.92
CA LYS A 148 23.43 10.35 0.93
C LYS A 148 23.58 10.88 -0.49
N LYS A 149 23.64 12.21 -0.65
CA LYS A 149 23.77 12.89 -1.95
C LYS A 149 24.92 12.33 -2.80
N ASN A 150 26.03 11.96 -2.19
CA ASN A 150 27.24 11.50 -2.86
C ASN A 150 27.39 9.97 -2.88
N ALA A 151 26.35 9.21 -2.43
CA ALA A 151 26.42 7.76 -2.40
C ALA A 151 26.46 7.18 -3.82
N LYS A 152 27.46 6.34 -4.11
CA LYS A 152 27.67 5.70 -5.40
C LYS A 152 27.72 4.19 -5.24
N ALA A 153 27.28 3.47 -6.27
CA ALA A 153 27.49 2.05 -6.41
C ALA A 153 28.94 1.76 -6.88
N SER A 154 29.39 0.51 -6.83
CA SER A 154 30.73 0.09 -7.29
C SER A 154 31.03 0.45 -8.76
N ASN A 155 30.01 0.53 -9.60
CA ASN A 155 30.11 0.94 -11.00
C ASN A 155 30.06 2.48 -11.20
N GLY A 156 30.10 3.28 -10.13
CA GLY A 156 30.06 4.73 -10.18
C GLY A 156 28.67 5.36 -10.30
N GLN A 157 27.60 4.57 -10.46
CA GLN A 157 26.23 5.08 -10.57
C GLN A 157 25.74 5.68 -9.26
N SER A 158 25.03 6.81 -9.32
CA SER A 158 24.43 7.43 -8.15
C SER A 158 23.32 6.57 -7.56
N LEU A 159 23.51 6.08 -6.34
CA LEU A 159 22.53 5.29 -5.61
C LEU A 159 21.27 6.12 -5.29
N HIS A 160 21.47 7.37 -4.90
CA HIS A 160 20.41 8.32 -4.61
C HIS A 160 19.51 8.62 -5.84
N TYR A 161 20.10 8.72 -7.05
CA TYR A 161 19.32 8.90 -8.28
C TYR A 161 18.53 7.64 -8.59
N LYS A 162 19.20 6.51 -8.64
CA LYS A 162 18.60 5.21 -8.99
C LYS A 162 17.46 4.81 -8.06
N ASP A 163 17.62 5.03 -6.77
CA ASP A 163 16.56 4.70 -5.80
C ASP A 163 15.31 5.58 -5.95
N LYS A 164 15.42 6.77 -6.58
CA LYS A 164 14.28 7.68 -6.83
C LYS A 164 13.66 7.55 -8.22
N GLU A 165 14.16 6.64 -9.07
CA GLU A 165 13.44 6.33 -10.31
C GLU A 165 12.01 5.87 -10.00
N ASP A 166 11.07 6.20 -10.88
CA ASP A 166 9.66 5.87 -10.73
C ASP A 166 9.30 4.45 -11.23
N VAL A 167 10.28 3.71 -11.74
CA VAL A 167 10.17 2.26 -11.98
C VAL A 167 10.87 1.51 -10.85
N TRP A 168 10.08 0.94 -9.94
CA TRP A 168 10.58 0.20 -8.79
C TRP A 168 10.72 -1.28 -9.11
N ILE A 169 11.94 -1.78 -9.23
CA ILE A 169 12.22 -3.21 -9.43
C ILE A 169 12.39 -3.85 -8.06
N ILE A 170 11.27 -4.30 -7.48
CA ILE A 170 11.22 -4.89 -6.14
C ILE A 170 10.48 -6.24 -6.23
N ASN A 171 11.12 -7.30 -5.75
CA ASN A 171 10.54 -8.63 -5.77
C ASN A 171 9.32 -8.74 -4.86
N ARG A 172 8.36 -9.56 -5.24
CA ARG A 172 7.25 -9.95 -4.37
C ARG A 172 7.80 -10.66 -3.13
N GLU A 173 7.19 -10.36 -2.00
CA GLU A 173 7.52 -10.99 -0.75
C GLU A 173 6.53 -12.13 -0.46
N TYR A 174 7.06 -13.33 -0.24
CA TYR A 174 6.25 -14.51 0.06
C TYR A 174 6.08 -14.71 1.57
N TRP A 175 4.99 -15.37 1.92
CA TRP A 175 4.75 -15.77 3.29
C TRP A 175 5.61 -16.99 3.65
N THR A 176 6.26 -16.93 4.81
CA THR A 176 7.08 -18.03 5.37
C THR A 176 6.35 -18.81 6.47
N GLY A 177 5.20 -18.31 6.96
CA GLY A 177 4.40 -18.94 8.03
C GLY A 177 3.27 -19.85 7.52
N ASP A 178 2.57 -20.48 8.46
CA ASP A 178 1.47 -21.41 8.18
C ASP A 178 0.20 -20.69 7.71
N GLU A 179 -0.10 -19.52 8.26
CA GLU A 179 -1.22 -18.66 7.84
C GLU A 179 -0.73 -17.58 6.87
N LYS A 180 -1.51 -17.30 5.84
CA LYS A 180 -1.20 -16.25 4.85
C LYS A 180 -2.47 -15.61 4.29
N THR A 181 -2.38 -14.33 3.99
CA THR A 181 -3.35 -13.64 3.13
C THR A 181 -3.02 -13.90 1.66
N PRO A 182 -3.99 -13.75 0.74
CA PRO A 182 -3.75 -13.97 -0.70
C PRO A 182 -2.62 -13.10 -1.25
N THR A 183 -2.55 -11.86 -0.84
CA THR A 183 -1.58 -10.85 -1.28
C THR A 183 -1.03 -10.05 -0.11
N LYS A 184 0.15 -9.46 -0.28
CA LYS A 184 0.69 -8.42 0.59
C LYS A 184 1.67 -7.55 -0.17
N LEU A 185 1.74 -6.27 0.16
CA LEU A 185 2.81 -5.41 -0.32
C LEU A 185 4.15 -5.84 0.29
N PRO A 186 5.24 -5.87 -0.49
CA PRO A 186 6.58 -6.12 0.05
C PRO A 186 6.97 -5.09 1.11
N ALA A 187 7.65 -5.54 2.16
CA ALA A 187 8.15 -4.67 3.22
C ALA A 187 9.07 -3.58 2.68
N GLU A 188 9.87 -3.87 1.65
CA GLU A 188 10.78 -2.92 1.03
C GLU A 188 10.07 -1.73 0.37
N ILE A 189 8.94 -1.96 -0.31
CA ILE A 189 8.11 -0.89 -0.86
C ILE A 189 7.61 0.04 0.25
N ILE A 190 7.08 -0.53 1.32
CA ILE A 190 6.53 0.24 2.43
C ILE A 190 7.65 1.03 3.13
N LYS A 191 8.82 0.41 3.37
CA LYS A 191 9.99 1.10 3.92
C LYS A 191 10.41 2.28 3.05
N LYS A 192 10.50 2.07 1.73
CA LYS A 192 10.86 3.12 0.78
C LYS A 192 9.90 4.31 0.87
N ILE A 193 8.60 4.06 0.83
CA ILE A 193 7.57 5.10 0.96
C ILE A 193 7.68 5.83 2.31
N LEU A 194 7.78 5.09 3.42
CA LEU A 194 7.88 5.67 4.76
C LEU A 194 9.11 6.56 4.92
N GLN A 195 10.26 6.12 4.38
CA GLN A 195 11.51 6.87 4.48
C GLN A 195 11.50 8.16 3.66
N TYR A 196 10.89 8.14 2.47
CA TYR A 196 10.80 9.35 1.64
C TYR A 196 9.69 10.31 2.05
N SER A 197 8.56 9.83 2.59
CA SER A 197 7.35 10.63 2.73
C SER A 197 6.80 10.73 4.15
N SER A 198 7.58 10.32 5.17
CA SER A 198 7.18 10.45 6.57
C SER A 198 8.36 10.55 7.52
N GLU A 199 8.11 11.07 8.72
CA GLU A 199 9.03 11.14 9.84
C GLU A 199 8.62 10.18 10.96
N LYS A 200 9.55 9.93 11.90
CA LYS A 200 9.19 9.23 13.15
C LYS A 200 8.02 9.96 13.83
N THR A 201 7.12 9.20 14.43
CA THR A 201 5.88 9.67 15.08
C THR A 201 4.75 10.14 14.13
N ASP A 202 4.97 10.26 12.83
CA ASP A 202 3.89 10.52 11.87
C ASP A 202 2.84 9.40 11.92
N LEU A 203 1.57 9.75 11.66
CA LEU A 203 0.46 8.81 11.64
C LEU A 203 0.20 8.31 10.22
N VAL A 204 0.46 7.02 10.02
CA VAL A 204 0.27 6.32 8.74
C VAL A 204 -1.07 5.58 8.77
N LEU A 205 -1.88 5.77 7.74
CA LEU A 205 -3.16 5.10 7.57
C LEU A 205 -3.10 4.08 6.44
N ASP A 206 -3.67 2.90 6.68
CA ASP A 206 -4.05 1.93 5.66
C ASP A 206 -5.54 1.61 5.80
N PRO A 207 -6.42 2.13 4.92
CA PRO A 207 -7.86 1.88 4.99
C PRO A 207 -8.25 0.45 4.59
N PHE A 208 -7.37 -0.29 3.89
CA PHE A 208 -7.59 -1.67 3.45
C PHE A 208 -6.49 -2.58 3.98
N LEU A 209 -6.44 -2.69 5.31
CA LEU A 209 -5.31 -3.19 6.09
C LEU A 209 -4.81 -4.60 5.69
N GLY A 210 -5.72 -5.49 5.28
CA GLY A 210 -5.43 -6.86 4.91
C GLY A 210 -4.57 -7.59 5.96
N SER A 211 -3.35 -7.95 5.57
CA SER A 211 -2.40 -8.62 6.45
C SER A 211 -1.77 -7.74 7.53
N GLY A 212 -2.05 -6.46 7.56
CA GLY A 212 -1.43 -5.49 8.47
C GLY A 212 0.00 -5.11 8.11
N GLN A 213 0.44 -5.35 6.87
CA GLN A 213 1.84 -5.13 6.48
C GLN A 213 2.27 -3.67 6.67
N VAL A 214 1.44 -2.72 6.24
CA VAL A 214 1.72 -1.28 6.40
C VAL A 214 1.86 -0.91 7.88
N ALA A 215 0.93 -1.37 8.73
CA ALA A 215 0.96 -1.09 10.16
C ALA A 215 2.20 -1.68 10.86
N VAL A 216 2.57 -2.93 10.51
CA VAL A 216 3.76 -3.61 11.06
C VAL A 216 5.03 -2.84 10.71
N ILE A 217 5.23 -2.49 9.43
CA ILE A 217 6.45 -1.79 8.99
C ILE A 217 6.48 -0.35 9.53
N SER A 218 5.31 0.33 9.62
CA SER A 218 5.21 1.65 10.27
C SER A 218 5.66 1.59 11.72
N LYS A 219 5.16 0.62 12.51
CA LYS A 219 5.58 0.39 13.90
C LYS A 219 7.09 0.17 14.01
N MET A 220 7.65 -0.68 13.15
CA MET A 220 9.09 -0.99 13.15
C MET A 220 9.98 0.22 12.89
N LEU A 221 9.53 1.14 12.03
CA LEU A 221 10.25 2.35 11.68
C LEU A 221 9.90 3.55 12.57
N GLY A 222 9.21 3.32 13.70
CA GLY A 222 8.88 4.37 14.68
C GLY A 222 7.77 5.32 14.24
N ARG A 223 6.94 4.93 13.26
CA ARG A 223 5.71 5.67 12.89
C ARG A 223 4.54 5.13 13.68
N ARG A 224 3.55 5.99 13.93
CA ARG A 224 2.26 5.56 14.43
C ARG A 224 1.43 5.00 13.27
N TYR A 225 0.50 4.12 13.58
CA TYR A 225 -0.35 3.52 12.55
C TYR A 225 -1.82 3.54 12.93
N LEU A 226 -2.64 3.54 11.91
CA LEU A 226 -4.08 3.36 11.94
C LEU A 226 -4.47 2.48 10.75
N GLY A 227 -5.42 1.57 10.93
CA GLY A 227 -5.90 0.74 9.83
C GLY A 227 -7.29 0.19 10.07
N PHE A 228 -7.97 -0.10 8.96
CA PHE A 228 -9.29 -0.72 8.94
C PHE A 228 -9.25 -2.02 8.15
N GLU A 229 -9.96 -3.02 8.63
CA GLU A 229 -10.12 -4.31 7.95
C GLU A 229 -11.54 -4.83 8.21
N ILE A 230 -12.30 -5.04 7.16
CA ILE A 230 -13.68 -5.49 7.27
C ILE A 230 -13.77 -6.99 7.55
N VAL A 231 -12.81 -7.77 7.03
CA VAL A 231 -12.76 -9.23 7.19
C VAL A 231 -12.14 -9.59 8.53
N LYS A 232 -12.94 -10.14 9.43
CA LYS A 232 -12.52 -10.50 10.80
C LYS A 232 -11.25 -11.36 10.84
N GLN A 233 -11.13 -12.35 9.96
CA GLN A 233 -9.96 -13.24 9.92
C GLN A 233 -8.67 -12.50 9.56
N TYR A 234 -8.73 -11.55 8.62
CA TYR A 234 -7.58 -10.72 8.26
C TYR A 234 -7.21 -9.74 9.38
N TYR A 235 -8.22 -9.15 10.02
CA TYR A 235 -8.02 -8.31 11.20
C TYR A 235 -7.31 -9.06 12.33
N ASP A 236 -7.79 -10.29 12.67
CA ASP A 236 -7.18 -11.11 13.73
C ASP A 236 -5.72 -11.50 13.38
N PHE A 237 -5.48 -11.84 12.11
CA PHE A 237 -4.15 -12.13 11.61
C PHE A 237 -3.22 -10.90 11.72
N ALA A 238 -3.67 -9.72 11.28
CA ALA A 238 -2.92 -8.48 11.41
C ALA A 238 -2.61 -8.15 12.88
N ASN A 239 -3.57 -8.36 13.78
CA ASN A 239 -3.42 -8.12 15.22
C ASN A 239 -2.37 -9.04 15.83
N LYS A 240 -2.42 -10.35 15.54
CA LYS A 240 -1.37 -11.31 15.95
C LYS A 240 0.03 -10.87 15.49
N ARG A 241 0.15 -10.39 14.26
CA ARG A 241 1.43 -9.90 13.71
C ARG A 241 1.96 -8.67 14.43
N LEU A 242 1.09 -7.72 14.75
CA LEU A 242 1.44 -6.49 15.47
C LEU A 242 1.89 -6.78 16.92
N GLN A 243 1.37 -7.83 17.55
CA GLN A 243 1.78 -8.29 18.89
C GLN A 243 3.12 -8.99 18.88
N LYS A 244 3.40 -9.82 17.89
CA LYS A 244 4.58 -10.73 17.87
C LYS A 244 5.93 -10.06 17.57
N ASN A 245 6.01 -8.77 17.27
CA ASN A 245 7.24 -8.11 16.75
C ASN A 245 7.95 -8.92 15.64
N VAL A 246 7.19 -9.37 14.64
CA VAL A 246 7.53 -10.46 13.69
C VAL A 246 8.67 -10.12 12.72
N TYR A 247 9.12 -8.88 12.66
CA TYR A 247 10.25 -8.51 11.81
C TYR A 247 11.47 -8.11 12.65
N ARG A 248 12.43 -9.04 12.79
CA ARG A 248 13.81 -8.63 12.98
C ARG A 248 14.30 -8.14 11.61
N LEU A 249 14.58 -6.85 11.48
CA LEU A 249 15.33 -6.34 10.34
C LEU A 249 16.63 -7.17 10.30
N LYS A 250 16.92 -7.83 9.18
CA LYS A 250 18.29 -8.30 8.94
C LYS A 250 19.14 -7.02 9.04
N LYS A 251 20.10 -7.02 9.96
CA LYS A 251 21.14 -5.99 9.98
C LYS A 251 21.85 -6.09 8.63
N GLU A 252 21.73 -5.03 7.83
CA GLU A 252 22.56 -4.82 6.65
C GLU A 252 23.99 -4.59 7.07
#